data_42c89be5af96bf883706f450a3756739
#
_entry.id   42c89be5af96bf883706f450a3756739
#
_cell.length_a   1.000
_cell.length_b   1.000
_cell.length_c   1.000
_cell.angle_alpha   90.00
_cell.angle_beta   90.00
_cell.angle_gamma   90.00
#
_symmetry.space_group_name_H-M   'P 1'
#
loop_
_entity.id
_entity.type
_entity.pdbx_description
1 polymer ?
#
loop_
_entity_poly.entity_id
_entity_poly.type
_entity_poly.pdbx_seq_one_letter_code
_entity_poly.pdbx_strand_id
1 'polypeptide(L)'
;GIAPTLQAALDKWDVYAPKLQQLAEQVELGSVPTARFHEHDCESPLPRAYQWADGSAYINHVELVRKARGAEVPESFYDDPLMYQGGSDAFLGPRDAIPLGDMAWGCDMEGEIAVITDDVPMGASEAEAADHIKLVMLCNDVSLRGLIPGELAKGFGFFQSKPPSAFSPVAVTPDELGEAWQGSLVHLPLHVDYNGQPFGRAEAAEDATFSLARLVSHAAKTRPLSAGTVIGSGTVSNKGADGGPGKPVSEGGLGYSCIAEIRMIEKIATGEFKTPFMSPGDVVRMEMLDKSGHSIFGAIEQTVEQV
;
A
#
# COMPACT_ATOMS: atom_id res chain seq x y z
N GLY A 1 3.51 22.94 -20.41
CA GLY A 1 3.02 22.17 -19.27
C GLY A 1 3.07 22.97 -17.97
N ILE A 2 2.33 22.52 -16.95
CA ILE A 2 2.30 23.17 -15.63
C ILE A 2 3.59 22.82 -14.87
N ALA A 3 3.91 21.56 -14.77
CA ALA A 3 5.16 21.05 -14.20
C ALA A 3 5.78 20.00 -15.17
N PRO A 4 7.12 19.83 -15.20
CA PRO A 4 7.75 18.85 -16.07
C PRO A 4 7.58 17.41 -15.60
N THR A 5 7.45 17.18 -14.29
CA THR A 5 7.27 15.86 -13.65
C THR A 5 6.42 16.02 -12.39
N LEU A 6 5.87 14.91 -11.87
CA LEU A 6 5.19 14.91 -10.58
C LEU A 6 6.14 15.32 -9.44
N GLN A 7 7.39 14.85 -9.45
CA GLN A 7 8.40 15.26 -8.46
C GLN A 7 8.59 16.77 -8.45
N ALA A 8 8.71 17.40 -9.62
CA ALA A 8 8.85 18.86 -9.70
C ALA A 8 7.60 19.62 -9.19
N ALA A 9 6.42 19.01 -9.29
CA ALA A 9 5.21 19.57 -8.71
C ALA A 9 5.23 19.46 -7.18
N LEU A 10 5.64 18.31 -6.63
CA LEU A 10 5.77 18.08 -5.19
C LEU A 10 6.82 18.98 -4.56
N ASP A 11 7.97 19.21 -5.21
CA ASP A 11 9.03 20.13 -4.75
C ASP A 11 8.54 21.58 -4.58
N LYS A 12 7.44 21.95 -5.20
CA LYS A 12 6.84 23.29 -5.16
C LYS A 12 5.31 23.19 -5.18
N TRP A 13 4.75 22.38 -4.28
CA TRP A 13 3.33 22.05 -4.28
C TRP A 13 2.44 23.30 -4.24
N ASP A 14 2.74 24.25 -3.36
CA ASP A 14 1.96 25.51 -3.23
C ASP A 14 1.91 26.34 -4.52
N VAL A 15 2.91 26.18 -5.41
CA VAL A 15 2.97 26.89 -6.70
C VAL A 15 2.22 26.16 -7.78
N TYR A 16 2.27 24.83 -7.77
CA TYR A 16 1.73 24.02 -8.87
C TYR A 16 0.33 23.47 -8.60
N ALA A 17 -0.01 23.14 -7.36
CA ALA A 17 -1.33 22.58 -7.02
C ALA A 17 -2.50 23.50 -7.47
N PRO A 18 -2.48 24.84 -7.24
CA PRO A 18 -3.57 25.70 -7.71
C PRO A 18 -3.74 25.70 -9.23
N LYS A 19 -2.63 25.54 -9.98
CA LYS A 19 -2.67 25.48 -11.45
C LYS A 19 -3.19 24.14 -11.95
N LEU A 20 -2.86 23.06 -11.26
CA LEU A 20 -3.38 21.73 -11.57
C LEU A 20 -4.87 21.67 -11.29
N GLN A 21 -5.32 22.23 -10.16
CA GLN A 21 -6.73 22.33 -9.81
C GLN A 21 -7.52 23.16 -10.84
N GLN A 22 -7.00 24.31 -11.26
CA GLN A 22 -7.63 25.10 -12.33
C GLN A 22 -7.72 24.31 -13.65
N LEU A 23 -6.72 23.49 -13.99
CA LEU A 23 -6.76 22.63 -15.17
C LEU A 23 -7.80 21.54 -15.03
N ALA A 24 -7.91 20.90 -13.86
CA ALA A 24 -8.94 19.90 -13.57
C ALA A 24 -10.35 20.46 -13.79
N GLU A 25 -10.64 21.65 -13.24
CA GLU A 25 -11.92 22.36 -13.46
C GLU A 25 -12.18 22.61 -14.97
N GLN A 26 -11.15 23.00 -15.74
CA GLN A 26 -11.27 23.20 -17.18
C GLN A 26 -11.55 21.90 -17.94
N VAL A 27 -10.97 20.78 -17.50
CA VAL A 27 -11.26 19.44 -18.05
C VAL A 27 -12.71 19.06 -17.80
N GLU A 28 -13.20 19.21 -16.57
CA GLU A 28 -14.60 18.93 -16.21
C GLU A 28 -15.60 19.77 -17.01
N LEU A 29 -15.29 21.06 -17.22
CA LEU A 29 -16.11 21.97 -18.04
C LEU A 29 -15.99 21.70 -19.55
N GLY A 30 -15.13 20.79 -19.99
CA GLY A 30 -14.88 20.51 -21.39
C GLY A 30 -14.26 21.69 -22.15
N SER A 31 -13.63 22.64 -21.45
CA SER A 31 -13.09 23.87 -22.05
C SER A 31 -11.67 23.72 -22.58
N VAL A 32 -11.03 22.57 -22.37
CA VAL A 32 -9.70 22.23 -22.87
C VAL A 32 -9.73 20.87 -23.61
N PRO A 33 -8.84 20.68 -24.61
CA PRO A 33 -8.71 19.38 -25.26
C PRO A 33 -8.28 18.30 -24.28
N THR A 34 -8.91 17.12 -24.36
CA THR A 34 -8.58 15.95 -23.57
C THR A 34 -8.21 14.77 -24.46
N ALA A 35 -7.46 13.83 -23.91
CA ALA A 35 -7.18 12.54 -24.53
C ALA A 35 -7.70 11.42 -23.62
N ARG A 36 -7.98 10.26 -24.21
CA ARG A 36 -8.36 9.08 -23.42
C ARG A 36 -7.18 8.66 -22.55
N PHE A 37 -7.43 8.40 -21.27
CA PHE A 37 -6.47 7.83 -20.35
C PHE A 37 -6.31 6.32 -20.62
N HIS A 38 -5.08 5.83 -20.64
CA HIS A 38 -4.74 4.43 -20.87
C HIS A 38 -3.85 3.93 -19.72
N GLU A 39 -4.43 3.17 -18.79
CA GLU A 39 -3.71 2.63 -17.62
C GLU A 39 -2.52 1.74 -18.00
N HIS A 40 -2.61 1.02 -19.12
CA HIS A 40 -1.54 0.14 -19.58
C HIS A 40 -0.24 0.88 -19.95
N ASP A 41 -0.35 2.16 -20.24
CA ASP A 41 0.79 2.99 -20.64
C ASP A 41 1.39 3.74 -19.44
N CYS A 42 0.88 3.48 -18.21
CA CYS A 42 1.32 4.18 -17.01
C CYS A 42 2.42 3.42 -16.28
N GLU A 43 3.40 4.18 -15.84
CA GLU A 43 4.31 3.81 -14.76
C GLU A 43 3.67 4.11 -13.40
N SER A 44 4.33 3.73 -12.31
CA SER A 44 3.99 4.27 -10.99
C SER A 44 4.03 5.81 -10.99
N PRO A 45 3.17 6.52 -10.24
CA PRO A 45 3.11 7.99 -10.21
C PRO A 45 4.46 8.65 -9.96
N LEU A 46 5.29 8.03 -9.12
CA LEU A 46 6.73 8.28 -9.01
C LEU A 46 7.44 6.98 -9.40
N PRO A 47 8.08 6.88 -10.58
CA PRO A 47 8.81 5.67 -10.98
C PRO A 47 10.02 5.37 -10.09
N ARG A 48 10.46 6.36 -9.34
CA ARG A 48 11.43 6.31 -8.22
C ARG A 48 11.14 7.44 -7.26
N ALA A 49 11.46 7.26 -5.99
CA ALA A 49 11.24 8.24 -4.94
C ALA A 49 12.53 8.50 -4.16
N TYR A 50 12.60 9.64 -3.47
CA TYR A 50 13.71 9.90 -2.53
C TYR A 50 13.70 8.93 -1.36
N GLN A 51 12.51 8.51 -0.92
CA GLN A 51 12.33 7.51 0.13
C GLN A 51 11.04 6.74 -0.09
N TRP A 52 11.11 5.44 0.15
CA TRP A 52 9.98 4.56 0.37
C TRP A 52 10.12 3.97 1.78
N ALA A 53 9.13 4.16 2.62
CA ALA A 53 9.07 3.51 3.91
C ALA A 53 7.66 2.95 4.12
N ASP A 54 7.60 1.68 4.52
CA ASP A 54 6.34 1.01 4.77
C ASP A 54 6.15 0.77 6.26
N GLY A 55 4.95 1.14 6.74
CA GLY A 55 4.54 0.99 8.11
C GLY A 55 3.76 -0.29 8.37
N SER A 56 3.29 -0.46 9.58
CA SER A 56 2.35 -1.51 9.98
C SER A 56 1.18 -0.89 10.72
N ALA A 57 0.24 -0.30 9.97
CA ALA A 57 -0.95 0.32 10.56
C ALA A 57 -1.92 -0.71 11.13
N TYR A 58 -1.93 -1.94 10.62
CA TYR A 58 -2.90 -2.97 10.98
C TYR A 58 -2.30 -4.00 11.92
N ILE A 59 -2.51 -3.80 13.23
CA ILE A 59 -1.99 -4.72 14.25
C ILE A 59 -2.53 -6.15 14.09
N ASN A 60 -3.73 -6.31 13.51
CA ASN A 60 -4.28 -7.65 13.21
C ASN A 60 -3.31 -8.51 12.39
N HIS A 61 -2.69 -7.93 11.35
CA HIS A 61 -1.66 -8.62 10.56
C HIS A 61 -0.48 -9.07 11.43
N VAL A 62 0.03 -8.19 12.28
CA VAL A 62 1.15 -8.46 13.20
C VAL A 62 0.77 -9.52 14.24
N GLU A 63 -0.45 -9.44 14.80
CA GLU A 63 -0.99 -10.42 15.75
C GLU A 63 -0.99 -11.84 15.15
N LEU A 64 -1.49 -11.99 13.92
CA LEU A 64 -1.56 -13.28 13.21
C LEU A 64 -0.16 -13.87 12.98
N VAL A 65 0.77 -13.05 12.48
CA VAL A 65 2.15 -13.50 12.22
C VAL A 65 2.85 -13.94 13.50
N ARG A 66 2.69 -13.18 14.59
CA ARG A 66 3.28 -13.53 15.90
C ARG A 66 2.63 -14.76 16.52
N LYS A 67 1.31 -14.83 16.53
CA LYS A 67 0.56 -15.97 17.06
C LYS A 67 0.91 -17.27 16.35
N ALA A 68 1.08 -17.24 15.02
CA ALA A 68 1.50 -18.40 14.25
C ALA A 68 2.91 -18.91 14.62
N ARG A 69 3.74 -18.04 15.22
CA ARG A 69 5.08 -18.36 15.74
C ARG A 69 5.09 -18.66 17.25
N GLY A 70 3.93 -18.66 17.92
CA GLY A 70 3.81 -18.84 19.36
C GLY A 70 4.33 -17.67 20.19
N ALA A 71 4.31 -16.45 19.63
CA ALA A 71 4.77 -15.23 20.30
C ALA A 71 3.60 -14.26 20.50
N GLU A 72 3.67 -13.46 21.55
CA GLU A 72 2.74 -12.37 21.84
C GLU A 72 3.19 -11.05 21.17
N VAL A 73 2.26 -10.14 20.92
CA VAL A 73 2.56 -8.78 20.46
C VAL A 73 2.96 -7.93 21.66
N PRO A 74 4.14 -7.29 21.66
CA PRO A 74 4.51 -6.35 22.71
C PRO A 74 3.52 -5.18 22.77
N GLU A 75 3.19 -4.71 23.97
CA GLU A 75 2.29 -3.55 24.17
C GLU A 75 2.77 -2.30 23.41
N SER A 76 4.08 -2.10 23.31
CA SER A 76 4.65 -0.97 22.57
C SER A 76 4.25 -0.91 21.09
N PHE A 77 3.83 -2.01 20.48
CA PHE A 77 3.41 -2.04 19.07
C PHE A 77 2.06 -1.37 18.82
N TYR A 78 1.28 -1.15 19.87
CA TYR A 78 0.02 -0.40 19.78
C TYR A 78 0.22 1.12 19.85
N ASP A 79 1.41 1.59 20.24
CA ASP A 79 1.75 3.01 20.38
C ASP A 79 2.87 3.46 19.44
N ASP A 80 3.78 2.55 19.07
CA ASP A 80 4.97 2.83 18.28
C ASP A 80 4.96 1.96 16.99
N PRO A 81 4.63 2.55 15.83
CA PRO A 81 4.48 1.81 14.59
C PRO A 81 5.78 1.09 14.19
N LEU A 82 5.65 -0.16 13.75
CA LEU A 82 6.72 -0.81 13.00
C LEU A 82 6.85 -0.14 11.64
N MET A 83 8.08 0.02 11.17
CA MET A 83 8.37 0.60 9.87
C MET A 83 9.68 0.04 9.32
N TYR A 84 9.71 -0.27 8.03
CA TYR A 84 10.95 -0.60 7.33
C TYR A 84 11.21 0.40 6.19
N GLN A 85 12.46 0.52 5.77
CA GLN A 85 12.84 1.32 4.63
C GLN A 85 12.99 0.41 3.41
N GLY A 86 12.14 0.61 2.40
CA GLY A 86 12.13 -0.13 1.15
C GLY A 86 13.07 0.45 0.09
N GLY A 87 13.33 -0.32 -0.95
CA GLY A 87 14.01 0.17 -2.14
C GLY A 87 13.15 1.21 -2.85
N SER A 88 13.73 2.39 -3.13
CA SER A 88 12.99 3.52 -3.70
C SER A 88 13.56 4.02 -5.03
N ASP A 89 14.59 3.36 -5.54
CA ASP A 89 15.32 3.74 -6.75
C ASP A 89 14.69 3.23 -8.04
N ALA A 90 13.81 2.22 -7.94
CA ALA A 90 13.03 1.68 -9.04
C ALA A 90 11.76 1.01 -8.52
N PHE A 91 10.59 1.50 -8.93
CA PHE A 91 9.31 0.84 -8.69
C PHE A 91 8.82 0.12 -9.94
N LEU A 92 8.01 -0.91 -9.76
CA LEU A 92 7.28 -1.53 -10.86
C LEU A 92 6.10 -0.63 -11.24
N GLY A 93 5.80 -0.56 -12.53
CA GLY A 93 4.56 0.02 -13.00
C GLY A 93 3.36 -0.85 -12.59
N PRO A 94 2.13 -0.31 -12.66
CA PRO A 94 0.92 -1.04 -12.24
C PRO A 94 0.63 -2.30 -13.09
N ARG A 95 1.26 -2.42 -14.24
CA ARG A 95 1.10 -3.53 -15.19
C ARG A 95 2.38 -4.32 -15.44
N ASP A 96 3.49 -3.94 -14.78
CA ASP A 96 4.74 -4.67 -14.90
C ASP A 96 4.63 -6.04 -14.24
N ALA A 97 5.33 -7.01 -14.81
CA ALA A 97 5.42 -8.34 -14.21
C ALA A 97 6.17 -8.31 -12.87
N ILE A 98 5.80 -9.20 -11.96
CA ILE A 98 6.54 -9.46 -10.73
C ILE A 98 7.62 -10.49 -11.04
N PRO A 99 8.93 -10.11 -11.07
CA PRO A 99 9.99 -11.05 -11.39
C PRO A 99 10.25 -12.00 -10.22
N LEU A 100 10.25 -13.30 -10.47
CA LEU A 100 10.54 -14.33 -9.48
C LEU A 100 11.68 -15.24 -9.94
N GLY A 101 12.84 -15.14 -9.27
CA GLY A 101 14.02 -15.95 -9.61
C GLY A 101 13.99 -17.36 -9.04
N ASP A 102 13.36 -17.56 -7.87
CA ASP A 102 13.27 -18.88 -7.22
C ASP A 102 11.94 -19.01 -6.46
N MET A 103 11.21 -20.06 -6.72
CA MET A 103 9.97 -20.41 -6.02
C MET A 103 10.14 -20.55 -4.50
N ALA A 104 11.32 -20.96 -4.04
CA ALA A 104 11.63 -21.08 -2.62
C ALA A 104 11.64 -19.73 -1.88
N TRP A 105 11.71 -18.60 -2.61
CA TRP A 105 11.61 -17.27 -2.00
C TRP A 105 10.21 -16.95 -1.50
N GLY A 106 9.17 -17.66 -2.00
CA GLY A 106 7.80 -17.55 -1.51
C GLY A 106 7.19 -16.19 -1.83
N CYS A 107 6.93 -15.91 -3.12
CA CYS A 107 6.37 -14.67 -3.61
C CYS A 107 4.95 -14.45 -3.09
N ASP A 108 4.71 -13.32 -2.45
CA ASP A 108 3.43 -12.90 -1.90
C ASP A 108 3.09 -11.47 -2.34
N MET A 109 1.82 -11.18 -2.48
CA MET A 109 1.29 -9.82 -2.66
C MET A 109 1.03 -9.19 -1.29
N GLU A 110 1.05 -7.87 -1.22
CA GLU A 110 0.55 -7.09 -0.08
C GLU A 110 -0.24 -5.88 -0.59
N GLY A 111 -1.57 -5.95 -0.46
CA GLY A 111 -2.46 -4.84 -0.83
C GLY A 111 -2.50 -3.78 0.26
N GLU A 112 -2.15 -2.54 -0.10
CA GLU A 112 -1.95 -1.43 0.82
C GLU A 112 -2.45 -0.10 0.27
N ILE A 113 -2.57 0.87 1.17
CA ILE A 113 -2.69 2.29 0.85
C ILE A 113 -1.33 2.95 1.04
N ALA A 114 -0.93 3.79 0.11
CA ALA A 114 0.27 4.60 0.25
C ALA A 114 -0.04 6.08 0.04
N VAL A 115 0.75 6.94 0.69
CA VAL A 115 0.67 8.39 0.54
C VAL A 115 1.99 8.97 0.07
N ILE A 116 1.91 10.10 -0.65
CA ILE A 116 3.07 10.88 -1.07
C ILE A 116 3.02 12.23 -0.36
N THR A 117 4.15 12.63 0.24
CA THR A 117 4.24 13.89 0.97
C THR A 117 4.98 14.98 0.17
N ASP A 118 4.78 16.24 0.54
CA ASP A 118 5.75 17.31 0.31
C ASP A 118 6.86 17.27 1.37
N ASP A 119 7.60 18.38 1.56
CA ASP A 119 8.65 18.44 2.58
C ASP A 119 8.05 18.42 3.99
N VAL A 120 8.38 17.38 4.78
CA VAL A 120 7.91 17.22 6.16
C VAL A 120 9.03 17.61 7.12
N PRO A 121 8.83 18.58 8.03
CA PRO A 121 9.86 18.95 9.01
C PRO A 121 10.14 17.83 10.01
N MET A 122 11.38 17.73 10.47
CA MET A 122 11.75 16.80 11.53
C MET A 122 10.94 17.09 12.81
N GLY A 123 10.36 16.05 13.39
CA GLY A 123 9.57 16.13 14.60
C GLY A 123 8.14 16.62 14.39
N ALA A 124 7.65 16.65 13.15
CA ALA A 124 6.25 17.00 12.85
C ALA A 124 5.29 16.13 13.68
N SER A 125 4.34 16.76 14.35
CA SER A 125 3.23 16.09 15.01
C SER A 125 2.33 15.38 14.00
N GLU A 126 1.46 14.48 14.46
CA GLU A 126 0.50 13.81 13.58
C GLU A 126 -0.43 14.81 12.87
N ALA A 127 -0.86 15.87 13.56
CA ALA A 127 -1.70 16.90 12.97
C ALA A 127 -0.96 17.69 11.86
N GLU A 128 0.31 18.06 12.10
CA GLU A 128 1.13 18.70 11.07
C GLU A 128 1.42 17.74 9.91
N ALA A 129 1.72 16.47 10.19
CA ALA A 129 1.98 15.46 9.17
C ALA A 129 0.77 15.22 8.24
N ALA A 130 -0.46 15.37 8.75
CA ALA A 130 -1.66 15.28 7.94
C ALA A 130 -1.70 16.33 6.83
N ASP A 131 -1.25 17.56 7.12
CA ASP A 131 -1.19 18.66 6.15
C ASP A 131 -0.12 18.43 5.08
N HIS A 132 0.85 17.56 5.33
CA HIS A 132 1.92 17.20 4.39
C HIS A 132 1.56 16.04 3.46
N ILE A 133 0.46 15.34 3.66
CA ILE A 133 -0.04 14.33 2.73
C ILE A 133 -0.65 15.04 1.51
N LYS A 134 -0.02 14.87 0.34
CA LYS A 134 -0.47 15.52 -0.89
C LYS A 134 -1.21 14.60 -1.83
N LEU A 135 -0.81 13.33 -1.86
CA LEU A 135 -1.41 12.34 -2.75
C LEU A 135 -1.62 11.01 -2.01
N VAL A 136 -2.62 10.28 -2.46
CA VAL A 136 -2.97 8.92 -2.00
C VAL A 136 -2.98 8.01 -3.21
N MET A 137 -2.52 6.78 -3.06
CA MET A 137 -2.47 5.75 -4.10
C MET A 137 -2.55 4.35 -3.50
N LEU A 138 -2.75 3.32 -4.32
CA LEU A 138 -2.63 1.92 -3.90
C LEU A 138 -1.19 1.44 -4.05
N CYS A 139 -0.84 0.42 -3.26
CA CYS A 139 0.45 -0.26 -3.33
C CYS A 139 0.26 -1.79 -3.35
N ASN A 140 1.07 -2.48 -4.14
CA ASN A 140 1.39 -3.88 -3.97
C ASN A 140 2.83 -3.99 -3.46
N ASP A 141 3.00 -4.18 -2.16
CA ASP A 141 4.32 -4.31 -1.53
C ASP A 141 4.79 -5.77 -1.57
N VAL A 142 5.18 -6.20 -2.77
CA VAL A 142 5.59 -7.59 -3.03
C VAL A 142 6.60 -8.07 -1.99
N SER A 143 6.35 -9.26 -1.45
CA SER A 143 7.17 -9.84 -0.38
C SER A 143 7.66 -11.24 -0.74
N LEU A 144 8.92 -11.50 -0.47
CA LEU A 144 9.55 -12.81 -0.62
C LEU A 144 9.66 -13.48 0.76
N ARG A 145 8.56 -14.10 1.19
CA ARG A 145 8.34 -14.59 2.56
C ARG A 145 9.40 -15.59 3.04
N GLY A 146 9.95 -16.41 2.11
CA GLY A 146 11.00 -17.38 2.43
C GLY A 146 12.32 -16.74 2.85
N LEU A 147 12.61 -15.51 2.43
CA LEU A 147 13.83 -14.79 2.76
C LEU A 147 13.75 -14.04 4.09
N ILE A 148 12.54 -13.65 4.52
CA ILE A 148 12.31 -12.82 5.72
C ILE A 148 12.95 -13.39 7.00
N PRO A 149 12.78 -14.70 7.35
CA PRO A 149 13.35 -15.21 8.59
C PRO A 149 14.87 -15.06 8.67
N GLY A 150 15.56 -15.31 7.56
CA GLY A 150 17.01 -15.18 7.47
C GLY A 150 17.50 -13.74 7.59
N GLU A 151 16.76 -12.80 7.08
CA GLU A 151 17.08 -11.37 7.20
C GLU A 151 16.82 -10.83 8.60
N LEU A 152 15.65 -11.14 9.18
CA LEU A 152 15.32 -10.71 10.54
C LEU A 152 16.29 -11.28 11.58
N ALA A 153 16.79 -12.49 11.39
CA ALA A 153 17.80 -13.09 12.28
C ALA A 153 19.12 -12.30 12.32
N LYS A 154 19.42 -11.50 11.29
CA LYS A 154 20.59 -10.62 11.24
C LYS A 154 20.40 -9.30 12.00
N GLY A 155 19.16 -8.94 12.35
CA GLY A 155 18.85 -7.75 13.16
C GLY A 155 18.82 -6.42 12.40
N PHE A 156 18.98 -6.40 11.07
CA PHE A 156 18.98 -5.18 10.24
C PHE A 156 17.66 -4.90 9.50
N GLY A 157 16.70 -5.82 9.54
CA GLY A 157 15.42 -5.70 8.87
C GLY A 157 15.44 -6.26 7.44
N PHE A 158 14.43 -5.88 6.66
CA PHE A 158 14.22 -6.38 5.30
C PHE A 158 15.17 -5.72 4.28
N PHE A 159 15.60 -6.48 3.30
CA PHE A 159 16.34 -6.00 2.13
C PHE A 159 15.98 -6.83 0.88
N GLN A 160 16.52 -8.06 0.76
CA GLN A 160 16.25 -8.94 -0.38
C GLN A 160 14.80 -9.47 -0.37
N SER A 161 14.19 -9.57 0.81
CA SER A 161 12.80 -10.03 0.97
C SER A 161 11.75 -9.03 0.49
N LYS A 162 12.14 -7.80 0.21
CA LYS A 162 11.29 -6.74 -0.33
C LYS A 162 11.83 -6.25 -1.67
N PRO A 163 11.51 -6.97 -2.78
CA PRO A 163 11.83 -6.52 -4.13
C PRO A 163 11.05 -5.23 -4.47
N PRO A 164 11.20 -4.65 -5.67
CA PRO A 164 10.47 -3.44 -6.02
C PRO A 164 8.96 -3.57 -5.83
N SER A 165 8.36 -2.61 -5.11
CA SER A 165 6.91 -2.47 -4.95
C SER A 165 6.29 -1.86 -6.23
N ALA A 166 5.00 -2.10 -6.46
CA ALA A 166 4.22 -1.47 -7.53
C ALA A 166 3.17 -0.54 -6.93
N PHE A 167 2.88 0.55 -7.65
CA PHE A 167 1.82 1.49 -7.24
C PHE A 167 0.77 1.64 -8.33
N SER A 168 -0.44 2.07 -7.94
CA SER A 168 -1.54 2.30 -8.88
C SER A 168 -1.18 3.34 -9.95
N PRO A 169 -1.81 3.27 -11.15
CA PRO A 169 -1.48 4.18 -12.25
C PRO A 169 -1.78 5.65 -11.95
N VAL A 170 -2.68 5.90 -11.00
CA VAL A 170 -3.09 7.24 -10.57
C VAL A 170 -2.89 7.41 -9.08
N ALA A 171 -2.37 8.57 -8.68
CA ALA A 171 -2.41 9.08 -7.32
C ALA A 171 -3.34 10.29 -7.30
N VAL A 172 -4.22 10.37 -6.31
CA VAL A 172 -5.21 11.43 -6.18
C VAL A 172 -4.92 12.29 -4.95
N THR A 173 -5.34 13.55 -4.99
CA THR A 173 -5.31 14.40 -3.79
C THR A 173 -6.38 13.94 -2.79
N PRO A 174 -6.19 14.14 -1.46
CA PRO A 174 -7.16 13.70 -0.45
C PRO A 174 -8.59 14.23 -0.66
N ASP A 175 -8.77 15.41 -1.24
CA ASP A 175 -10.06 15.99 -1.54
C ASP A 175 -10.84 15.25 -2.64
N GLU A 176 -10.16 14.58 -3.58
CA GLU A 176 -10.79 13.70 -4.57
C GLU A 176 -11.48 12.48 -3.93
N LEU A 177 -11.04 12.05 -2.76
CA LEU A 177 -11.67 10.99 -1.99
C LEU A 177 -12.95 11.47 -1.27
N GLY A 178 -13.14 12.78 -1.13
CA GLY A 178 -14.31 13.38 -0.49
C GLY A 178 -14.58 12.80 0.91
N GLU A 179 -15.80 12.33 1.13
CA GLU A 179 -16.21 11.74 2.42
C GLU A 179 -15.47 10.45 2.78
N ALA A 180 -14.81 9.80 1.82
CA ALA A 180 -14.02 8.60 2.09
C ALA A 180 -12.66 8.91 2.73
N TRP A 181 -12.18 10.15 2.70
CA TRP A 181 -10.97 10.57 3.38
C TRP A 181 -11.31 11.19 4.74
N GLN A 182 -11.10 10.47 5.82
CA GLN A 182 -11.36 10.97 7.17
C GLN A 182 -10.25 10.49 8.13
N GLY A 183 -9.76 11.37 9.00
CA GLY A 183 -8.73 11.04 9.99
C GLY A 183 -7.43 10.52 9.38
N SER A 184 -7.09 10.96 8.15
CA SER A 184 -5.97 10.44 7.38
C SER A 184 -6.03 8.92 7.13
N LEU A 185 -7.24 8.42 6.91
CA LEU A 185 -7.56 7.04 6.51
C LEU A 185 -8.53 7.05 5.34
N VAL A 186 -8.52 6.00 4.52
CA VAL A 186 -9.44 5.81 3.39
C VAL A 186 -10.55 4.85 3.81
N HIS A 187 -11.79 5.35 3.89
CA HIS A 187 -12.98 4.58 4.32
C HIS A 187 -13.66 3.91 3.11
N LEU A 188 -12.93 3.02 2.45
CA LEU A 188 -13.39 2.23 1.31
C LEU A 188 -12.73 0.84 1.33
N PRO A 189 -13.38 -0.17 0.74
CA PRO A 189 -12.80 -1.50 0.62
C PRO A 189 -11.69 -1.53 -0.43
N LEU A 190 -10.56 -2.12 -0.07
CA LEU A 190 -9.51 -2.51 -1.01
C LEU A 190 -9.91 -3.84 -1.65
N HIS A 191 -10.15 -3.82 -2.95
CA HIS A 191 -10.44 -5.01 -3.73
C HIS A 191 -9.14 -5.68 -4.15
N VAL A 192 -8.97 -6.94 -3.75
CA VAL A 192 -7.88 -7.79 -4.19
C VAL A 192 -8.49 -9.01 -4.87
N ASP A 193 -8.15 -9.21 -6.13
CA ASP A 193 -8.50 -10.42 -6.87
C ASP A 193 -7.23 -11.22 -7.16
N TYR A 194 -7.30 -12.54 -7.02
CA TYR A 194 -6.22 -13.46 -7.30
C TYR A 194 -6.68 -14.49 -8.32
N ASN A 195 -5.97 -14.57 -9.46
CA ASN A 195 -6.34 -15.42 -10.59
C ASN A 195 -7.79 -15.22 -11.04
N GLY A 196 -8.24 -13.95 -11.06
CA GLY A 196 -9.59 -13.56 -11.46
C GLY A 196 -10.70 -13.94 -10.47
N GLN A 197 -10.35 -14.34 -9.26
CA GLN A 197 -11.31 -14.65 -8.19
C GLN A 197 -11.18 -13.64 -7.04
N PRO A 198 -12.29 -13.21 -6.41
CA PRO A 198 -12.25 -12.35 -5.24
C PRO A 198 -11.45 -12.99 -4.10
N PHE A 199 -10.34 -12.35 -3.72
CA PHE A 199 -9.47 -12.79 -2.64
C PHE A 199 -9.65 -11.93 -1.38
N GLY A 200 -9.75 -10.61 -1.53
CA GLY A 200 -9.94 -9.65 -0.45
C GLY A 200 -10.88 -8.50 -0.81
N ARG A 201 -11.58 -8.02 0.20
CA ARG A 201 -12.46 -6.84 0.21
C ARG A 201 -12.32 -6.14 1.54
N ALA A 202 -11.07 -5.99 2.00
CA ALA A 202 -10.77 -5.45 3.31
C ALA A 202 -11.04 -3.94 3.36
N GLU A 203 -11.71 -3.49 4.40
CA GLU A 203 -12.00 -2.07 4.64
C GLU A 203 -10.73 -1.36 5.11
N ALA A 204 -10.25 -0.38 4.33
CA ALA A 204 -8.94 0.20 4.57
C ALA A 204 -8.85 1.11 5.80
N ALA A 205 -9.98 1.57 6.34
CA ALA A 205 -10.01 2.34 7.58
C ALA A 205 -10.31 1.50 8.82
N GLU A 206 -10.98 0.34 8.65
CA GLU A 206 -11.31 -0.52 9.78
C GLU A 206 -10.08 -1.26 10.31
N ASP A 207 -10.01 -1.43 11.62
CA ASP A 207 -8.89 -2.07 12.32
C ASP A 207 -7.51 -1.41 12.10
N ALA A 208 -7.46 -0.23 11.48
CA ALA A 208 -6.24 0.56 11.41
C ALA A 208 -5.91 1.12 12.80
N THR A 209 -4.83 0.64 13.40
CA THR A 209 -4.33 1.14 14.69
C THR A 209 -3.68 2.51 14.55
N PHE A 210 -3.07 2.78 13.41
CA PHE A 210 -2.40 4.03 13.10
C PHE A 210 -2.97 4.67 11.85
N SER A 211 -3.16 5.99 11.88
CA SER A 211 -3.47 6.77 10.68
C SER A 211 -2.23 6.90 9.78
N LEU A 212 -2.42 7.20 8.50
CA LEU A 212 -1.31 7.50 7.58
C LEU A 212 -0.53 8.72 8.05
N ALA A 213 -1.19 9.74 8.62
CA ALA A 213 -0.52 10.89 9.24
C ALA A 213 0.35 10.49 10.44
N ARG A 214 -0.08 9.51 11.24
CA ARG A 214 0.74 8.96 12.33
C ARG A 214 2.00 8.27 11.79
N LEU A 215 1.89 7.53 10.68
CA LEU A 215 3.04 6.89 10.07
C LEU A 215 4.01 7.93 9.47
N VAL A 216 3.52 8.98 8.83
CA VAL A 216 4.34 10.11 8.35
C VAL A 216 5.06 10.80 9.51
N SER A 217 4.35 11.14 10.59
CA SER A 217 4.93 11.71 11.80
C SER A 217 6.00 10.81 12.41
N HIS A 218 5.74 9.48 12.46
CA HIS A 218 6.71 8.52 12.94
C HIS A 218 7.98 8.49 12.09
N ALA A 219 7.85 8.48 10.76
CA ALA A 219 8.99 8.53 9.82
C ALA A 219 9.80 9.83 9.97
N ALA A 220 9.13 10.95 10.27
CA ALA A 220 9.74 12.26 10.45
C ALA A 220 10.34 12.51 11.83
N LYS A 221 10.24 11.56 12.79
CA LYS A 221 10.62 11.75 14.20
C LYS A 221 12.07 12.23 14.39
N THR A 222 13.02 11.72 13.60
CA THR A 222 14.45 11.99 13.76
C THR A 222 15.13 12.59 12.53
N ARG A 223 14.35 12.87 11.48
CA ARG A 223 14.82 13.41 10.20
C ARG A 223 13.70 14.15 9.50
N PRO A 224 13.98 15.16 8.67
CA PRO A 224 12.99 15.68 7.74
C PRO A 224 12.72 14.64 6.65
N LEU A 225 11.54 14.68 6.04
CA LEU A 225 11.23 13.93 4.84
C LEU A 225 11.21 14.90 3.66
N SER A 226 11.87 14.55 2.57
CA SER A 226 11.85 15.38 1.35
C SER A 226 10.56 15.15 0.57
N ALA A 227 10.11 16.18 -0.14
CA ALA A 227 8.98 16.09 -1.07
C ALA A 227 9.13 14.90 -2.02
N GLY A 228 8.07 14.12 -2.21
CA GLY A 228 8.11 12.87 -2.94
C GLY A 228 8.50 11.65 -2.08
N THR A 229 8.52 11.79 -0.75
CA THR A 229 8.59 10.62 0.15
C THR A 229 7.28 9.84 0.07
N VAL A 230 7.38 8.53 -0.08
CA VAL A 230 6.25 7.60 -0.10
C VAL A 230 6.19 6.85 1.23
N ILE A 231 5.00 6.82 1.87
CA ILE A 231 4.75 6.10 3.11
C ILE A 231 3.59 5.13 2.89
N GLY A 232 3.83 3.84 3.12
CA GLY A 232 2.83 2.77 3.03
C GLY A 232 2.15 2.50 4.37
N SER A 233 0.93 1.99 4.29
CA SER A 233 0.11 1.62 5.46
C SER A 233 0.50 0.29 6.09
N GLY A 234 1.27 -0.52 5.39
CA GLY A 234 1.29 -1.95 5.64
C GLY A 234 0.06 -2.64 5.08
N THR A 235 0.12 -3.95 4.97
CA THR A 235 -0.97 -4.79 4.44
C THR A 235 -2.29 -4.49 5.13
N VAL A 236 -3.31 -4.09 4.38
CA VAL A 236 -4.66 -3.87 4.89
C VAL A 236 -5.22 -5.17 5.46
N SER A 237 -5.67 -5.16 6.69
CA SER A 237 -6.05 -6.36 7.42
C SER A 237 -7.20 -6.10 8.39
N ASN A 238 -8.28 -6.88 8.27
CA ASN A 238 -9.42 -6.78 9.17
C ASN A 238 -9.62 -8.05 10.00
N LYS A 239 -10.15 -7.85 11.21
CA LYS A 239 -10.63 -8.95 12.06
C LYS A 239 -11.96 -9.47 11.51
N GLY A 240 -12.27 -10.71 11.85
CA GLY A 240 -13.63 -11.23 11.66
C GLY A 240 -14.65 -10.47 12.50
N ALA A 241 -15.92 -10.52 12.10
CA ALA A 241 -17.01 -9.86 12.82
C ALA A 241 -17.15 -10.30 14.30
N ASP A 242 -16.58 -11.43 14.66
CA ASP A 242 -16.51 -11.97 16.01
C ASP A 242 -15.22 -11.54 16.76
N GLY A 243 -14.40 -10.66 16.18
CA GLY A 243 -13.10 -10.24 16.70
C GLY A 243 -11.99 -11.28 16.54
N GLY A 244 -12.29 -12.41 15.92
CA GLY A 244 -11.34 -13.45 15.57
C GLY A 244 -10.63 -13.18 14.24
N PRO A 245 -9.92 -14.18 13.69
CA PRO A 245 -9.29 -14.09 12.38
C PRO A 245 -10.32 -13.83 11.27
N GLY A 246 -9.91 -13.05 10.25
CA GLY A 246 -10.70 -12.86 9.04
C GLY A 246 -11.06 -14.20 8.36
N LYS A 247 -12.10 -14.17 7.53
CA LYS A 247 -12.58 -15.33 6.75
C LYS A 247 -12.47 -15.02 5.26
N PRO A 248 -12.29 -16.04 4.40
CA PRO A 248 -12.32 -15.88 2.95
C PRO A 248 -13.60 -15.21 2.45
N VAL A 249 -13.53 -14.48 1.34
CA VAL A 249 -14.70 -13.90 0.67
C VAL A 249 -15.72 -14.98 0.30
N SER A 250 -15.26 -16.15 -0.13
CA SER A 250 -16.11 -17.31 -0.47
C SER A 250 -16.90 -17.87 0.73
N GLU A 251 -16.49 -17.54 1.95
CA GLU A 251 -17.14 -17.94 3.19
C GLU A 251 -17.93 -16.78 3.85
N GLY A 252 -18.12 -15.68 3.10
CA GLY A 252 -18.86 -14.49 3.56
C GLY A 252 -18.04 -13.56 4.44
N GLY A 253 -16.71 -13.69 4.48
CA GLY A 253 -15.80 -12.76 5.13
C GLY A 253 -15.31 -11.65 4.19
N LEU A 254 -14.45 -10.77 4.69
CA LEU A 254 -13.80 -9.72 3.91
C LEU A 254 -12.54 -10.23 3.16
N GLY A 255 -12.13 -11.47 3.38
CA GLY A 255 -10.92 -12.02 2.77
C GLY A 255 -9.65 -11.38 3.30
N TYR A 256 -8.63 -11.32 2.45
CA TYR A 256 -7.27 -10.96 2.83
C TYR A 256 -6.62 -10.07 1.77
N SER A 257 -5.64 -9.27 2.18
CA SER A 257 -4.84 -8.47 1.24
C SER A 257 -3.45 -9.07 1.00
N CYS A 258 -3.13 -10.22 1.60
CA CYS A 258 -1.93 -11.01 1.31
C CYS A 258 -2.18 -12.50 1.56
N ILE A 259 -1.36 -13.36 0.94
CA ILE A 259 -1.44 -14.83 1.15
C ILE A 259 -0.90 -15.22 2.53
N ALA A 260 0.05 -14.44 3.07
CA ALA A 260 0.61 -14.74 4.38
C ALA A 260 -0.45 -14.84 5.48
N GLU A 261 -1.49 -13.99 5.47
CA GLU A 261 -2.54 -14.03 6.50
C GLU A 261 -3.32 -15.33 6.49
N ILE A 262 -3.82 -15.78 5.33
CA ILE A 262 -4.54 -17.04 5.25
C ILE A 262 -3.65 -18.21 5.71
N ARG A 263 -2.36 -18.18 5.36
CA ARG A 263 -1.39 -19.19 5.80
C ARG A 263 -1.17 -19.18 7.31
N MET A 264 -1.12 -18.00 7.94
CA MET A 264 -1.02 -17.89 9.40
C MET A 264 -2.26 -18.42 10.09
N ILE A 265 -3.46 -18.13 9.57
CA ILE A 265 -4.73 -18.64 10.08
C ILE A 265 -4.77 -20.18 9.97
N GLU A 266 -4.39 -20.73 8.81
CA GLU A 266 -4.28 -22.18 8.62
C GLU A 266 -3.33 -22.82 9.64
N LYS A 267 -2.14 -22.22 9.84
CA LYS A 267 -1.14 -22.70 10.79
C LYS A 267 -1.66 -22.68 12.23
N ILE A 268 -2.37 -21.63 12.62
CA ILE A 268 -2.97 -21.51 13.95
C ILE A 268 -4.07 -22.59 14.15
N ALA A 269 -4.90 -22.80 13.13
CA ALA A 269 -6.05 -23.69 13.22
C ALA A 269 -5.69 -25.17 13.09
N THR A 270 -4.72 -25.53 12.23
CA THR A 270 -4.42 -26.90 11.83
C THR A 270 -3.00 -27.37 12.12
N GLY A 271 -2.11 -26.45 12.47
CA GLY A 271 -0.68 -26.73 12.65
C GLY A 271 0.14 -26.74 11.36
N GLU A 272 -0.48 -26.56 10.18
CA GLU A 272 0.17 -26.64 8.87
C GLU A 272 -0.22 -25.49 7.96
N PHE A 273 0.68 -25.14 7.01
CA PHE A 273 0.37 -24.24 5.90
C PHE A 273 -0.19 -25.06 4.73
N LYS A 274 -1.31 -24.62 4.15
CA LYS A 274 -1.95 -25.32 3.02
C LYS A 274 -1.91 -24.48 1.74
N THR A 275 -2.21 -23.19 1.83
CA THR A 275 -2.22 -22.27 0.69
C THR A 275 -0.80 -22.03 0.21
N PRO A 276 -0.47 -22.28 -1.08
CA PRO A 276 0.84 -21.94 -1.65
C PRO A 276 0.99 -20.42 -1.79
N PHE A 277 2.22 -19.93 -1.87
CA PHE A 277 2.53 -18.60 -2.36
C PHE A 277 2.38 -18.53 -3.87
N MET A 278 2.41 -17.31 -4.43
CA MET A 278 2.28 -17.08 -5.87
C MET A 278 3.37 -17.81 -6.67
N SER A 279 2.99 -18.27 -7.84
CA SER A 279 3.82 -18.98 -8.80
C SER A 279 3.84 -18.25 -10.14
N PRO A 280 4.85 -18.48 -11.02
CA PRO A 280 4.83 -17.96 -12.37
C PRO A 280 3.51 -18.25 -13.10
N GLY A 281 2.92 -17.23 -13.70
CA GLY A 281 1.61 -17.27 -14.35
C GLY A 281 0.44 -16.84 -13.46
N ASP A 282 0.62 -16.76 -12.14
CA ASP A 282 -0.40 -16.21 -11.25
C ASP A 282 -0.57 -14.69 -11.47
N VAL A 283 -1.82 -14.24 -11.36
CA VAL A 283 -2.20 -12.84 -11.58
C VAL A 283 -2.83 -12.27 -10.30
N VAL A 284 -2.34 -11.12 -9.87
CA VAL A 284 -2.95 -10.32 -8.81
C VAL A 284 -3.50 -9.02 -9.39
N ARG A 285 -4.73 -8.64 -8.99
CA ARG A 285 -5.34 -7.36 -9.31
C ARG A 285 -5.78 -6.66 -8.04
N MET A 286 -5.40 -5.39 -7.90
CA MET A 286 -5.78 -4.54 -6.77
C MET A 286 -6.44 -3.27 -7.30
N GLU A 287 -7.58 -2.91 -6.72
CA GLU A 287 -8.38 -1.76 -7.14
C GLU A 287 -9.21 -1.22 -5.98
N MET A 288 -9.56 0.04 -6.04
CA MET A 288 -10.49 0.65 -5.09
C MET A 288 -11.55 1.44 -5.86
N LEU A 289 -12.80 1.16 -5.54
CA LEU A 289 -13.94 1.78 -6.23
C LEU A 289 -14.60 2.82 -5.33
N ASP A 290 -15.09 3.89 -5.94
CA ASP A 290 -15.98 4.83 -5.26
C ASP A 290 -17.40 4.25 -5.08
N LYS A 291 -18.27 4.99 -4.43
CA LYS A 291 -19.67 4.58 -4.18
C LYS A 291 -20.48 4.38 -5.46
N SER A 292 -20.04 4.91 -6.59
CA SER A 292 -20.68 4.75 -7.90
C SER A 292 -20.11 3.58 -8.71
N GLY A 293 -19.07 2.93 -8.19
CA GLY A 293 -18.39 1.82 -8.83
C GLY A 293 -17.29 2.23 -9.81
N HIS A 294 -16.88 3.50 -9.81
CA HIS A 294 -15.73 3.95 -10.61
C HIS A 294 -14.42 3.71 -9.87
N SER A 295 -13.39 3.32 -10.62
CA SER A 295 -12.04 3.15 -10.10
C SER A 295 -11.44 4.52 -9.77
N ILE A 296 -10.96 4.68 -8.54
CA ILE A 296 -10.38 5.95 -8.07
C ILE A 296 -8.93 6.07 -8.53
N PHE A 297 -8.16 5.00 -8.36
CA PHE A 297 -6.71 4.99 -8.57
C PHE A 297 -6.30 4.27 -9.86
N GLY A 298 -7.26 3.70 -10.61
CA GLY A 298 -6.98 2.66 -11.58
C GLY A 298 -6.59 1.35 -10.89
N ALA A 299 -6.17 0.36 -11.65
CA ALA A 299 -5.84 -0.95 -11.10
C ALA A 299 -4.34 -1.26 -11.22
N ILE A 300 -3.77 -1.82 -10.15
CA ILE A 300 -2.56 -2.63 -10.21
C ILE A 300 -3.00 -4.01 -10.71
N GLU A 301 -2.44 -4.52 -11.80
CA GLU A 301 -2.70 -5.87 -12.28
C GLU A 301 -1.41 -6.47 -12.83
N GLN A 302 -0.85 -7.39 -12.08
CA GLN A 302 0.49 -7.91 -12.31
C GLN A 302 0.47 -9.43 -12.43
N THR A 303 1.30 -9.95 -13.33
CA THR A 303 1.54 -11.38 -13.49
C THR A 303 2.91 -11.72 -12.89
N VAL A 304 3.01 -12.82 -12.17
CA VAL A 304 4.31 -13.35 -11.71
C VAL A 304 5.02 -14.00 -12.89
N GLU A 305 6.27 -13.60 -13.14
CA GLU A 305 7.10 -14.14 -14.23
C GLU A 305 8.39 -14.76 -13.69
N GLN A 306 8.74 -15.94 -14.23
CA GLN A 306 10.02 -16.58 -13.93
C GLN A 306 11.16 -15.85 -14.66
N VAL A 307 12.20 -15.45 -13.93
CA VAL A 307 13.40 -14.81 -14.46
C VAL A 307 14.66 -15.63 -14.22
#